data_ea048c3126f89a938a9ad0f17a27de8f
#
_entry.id   ea048c3126f89a938a9ad0f17a27de8f
#
_cell.length_a   1.000
_cell.length_b   1.000
_cell.length_c   1.000
_cell.angle_alpha   90.00
_cell.angle_beta   90.00
_cell.angle_gamma   90.00
#
_symmetry.space_group_name_H-M   'P 1'
#
loop_
_entity.id
_entity.type
_entity.pdbx_description
1 polymer ?
#
loop_
_entity_poly.entity_id
_entity_poly.type
_entity_poly.pdbx_seq_one_letter_code
_entity_poly.pdbx_strand_id
1 'polypeptide(L)'
;MDSTAQSVITKEFETGSNFPSLVSIRKDSSGNVIGANGTILLYDYNDSFNSDGDFTLKSDEVTINKDGSVTIKRNKRLNIFTTKAGGKVNYSLEFKKQYVQENGTFYIYSGGFINVPSKYKKLDSDDNLVIDKSYFKDFPKAMVKSGNTLIIKPDAYSLNEKTIQPQAAMVVVEVGSGKIKAMVGGRGQSGSRLYNRALNPRQAGSSIKPLSVYGAALQKSFDYAEKGETWPFVDYKHDKQGVKSYGSYLTASSTIVDEQMTFNGKVWPKNASNSFTGPVTMRKGLQQSINTIAVKIQLQVGNEYSADMLKKFGLTTIVTKGDTSDMNSAALALGGLTNGVIPLEMAQAYATFPNGGVRQSSIAYTKVTDRHGKVLLKSKSKKKKVMDEGVAFIMTDMLRTVVSNGIAGAASISGVQAGGKTGTTNSNYDIWFDGFTPNYAASLWIGTDVNIKLSSMSGMAARLWGRIMNQVPNAKNGKYKSMPNDVVKVGSEYYTKGTEKGRSTYVQPKPTPQQNQYEEDDDTDDDTNQPSSNTNSGPTIPGA
;
A
#
# COMPACT_ATOMS: atom_id res chain seq x y z
N MET A 1 -3.39 -8.84 23.78
CA MET A 1 -2.10 -8.51 23.16
C MET A 1 -0.98 -9.14 23.98
N ASP A 2 0.17 -9.37 23.38
CA ASP A 2 1.39 -9.87 24.01
C ASP A 2 2.33 -8.67 24.22
N SER A 3 2.65 -8.36 25.49
CA SER A 3 3.44 -7.18 25.83
C SER A 3 4.88 -7.26 25.32
N THR A 4 5.46 -8.47 25.30
CA THR A 4 6.80 -8.69 24.76
C THR A 4 6.84 -8.46 23.25
N ALA A 5 5.89 -9.02 22.51
CA ALA A 5 5.77 -8.77 21.07
C ALA A 5 5.57 -7.29 20.76
N GLN A 6 4.72 -6.60 21.55
CA GLN A 6 4.51 -5.15 21.41
C GLN A 6 5.79 -4.37 21.65
N SER A 7 6.52 -4.69 22.73
CA SER A 7 7.79 -4.02 23.09
C SER A 7 8.89 -4.24 22.05
N VAL A 8 9.00 -5.47 21.50
CA VAL A 8 9.96 -5.79 20.44
C VAL A 8 9.75 -4.90 19.22
N ILE A 9 8.49 -4.79 18.74
CA ILE A 9 8.19 -3.96 17.57
C ILE A 9 8.51 -2.50 17.85
N THR A 10 8.10 -1.98 19.02
CA THR A 10 8.37 -0.58 19.40
C THR A 10 9.86 -0.29 19.40
N LYS A 11 10.67 -1.15 20.05
CA LYS A 11 12.13 -0.99 20.12
C LYS A 11 12.79 -1.02 18.73
N GLU A 12 12.38 -1.94 17.87
CA GLU A 12 12.93 -2.01 16.50
C GLU A 12 12.51 -0.82 15.66
N PHE A 13 11.34 -0.21 15.92
CA PHE A 13 10.88 1.01 15.27
C PHE A 13 11.60 2.27 15.72
N GLU A 14 12.16 2.29 16.93
CA GLU A 14 13.00 3.37 17.44
C GLU A 14 14.43 3.33 16.89
N THR A 15 14.87 2.17 16.37
CA THR A 15 16.20 1.99 15.81
C THR A 15 16.29 2.60 14.41
N GLY A 16 16.91 3.75 14.28
CA GLY A 16 16.97 4.55 13.03
C GLY A 16 17.55 3.80 11.84
N SER A 17 18.59 2.97 12.03
CA SER A 17 19.23 2.16 10.99
C SER A 17 18.33 1.10 10.35
N ASN A 18 17.16 0.81 10.95
CA ASN A 18 16.17 -0.11 10.42
C ASN A 18 15.32 0.53 9.30
N PHE A 19 15.49 1.82 9.03
CA PHE A 19 14.64 2.57 8.11
C PHE A 19 15.44 3.19 6.97
N PRO A 20 14.86 3.24 5.75
CA PRO A 20 15.51 3.93 4.63
C PRO A 20 15.50 5.45 4.85
N SER A 21 16.43 6.15 4.23
CA SER A 21 16.38 7.61 4.10
C SER A 21 15.35 8.03 3.05
N LEU A 22 14.97 9.32 3.08
CA LEU A 22 14.15 9.93 2.04
C LEU A 22 15.07 10.47 0.94
N VAL A 23 14.66 10.30 -0.32
CA VAL A 23 15.45 10.73 -1.49
C VAL A 23 14.59 11.44 -2.52
N SER A 24 15.25 12.17 -3.43
CA SER A 24 14.59 12.85 -4.55
C SER A 24 13.49 13.82 -4.09
N ILE A 25 13.70 14.50 -2.97
CA ILE A 25 12.77 15.52 -2.44
C ILE A 25 12.85 16.74 -3.36
N ARG A 26 11.74 16.99 -4.07
CA ARG A 26 11.61 18.17 -4.92
C ARG A 26 11.06 19.33 -4.10
N LYS A 27 11.63 20.52 -4.29
CA LYS A 27 11.21 21.74 -3.60
C LYS A 27 10.92 22.85 -4.61
N ASP A 28 9.97 23.73 -4.27
CA ASP A 28 9.77 24.99 -4.99
C ASP A 28 10.75 26.08 -4.51
N SER A 29 10.62 27.29 -5.05
CA SER A 29 11.49 28.44 -4.69
C SER A 29 11.32 28.90 -3.24
N SER A 30 10.23 28.56 -2.56
CA SER A 30 9.97 28.85 -1.14
C SER A 30 10.37 27.68 -0.22
N GLY A 31 11.04 26.66 -0.74
CA GLY A 31 11.45 25.49 0.03
C GLY A 31 10.37 24.45 0.25
N ASN A 32 9.12 24.66 -0.18
CA ASN A 32 8.03 23.71 0.01
C ASN A 32 8.27 22.41 -0.77
N VAL A 33 7.98 21.28 -0.16
CA VAL A 33 8.05 19.97 -0.84
C VAL A 33 6.89 19.84 -1.82
N ILE A 34 7.21 19.55 -3.09
CA ILE A 34 6.24 19.44 -4.18
C ILE A 34 6.18 18.03 -4.76
N GLY A 35 4.97 17.63 -5.15
CA GLY A 35 4.70 16.39 -5.87
C GLY A 35 5.14 16.44 -7.35
N ALA A 36 4.97 15.34 -8.06
CA ALA A 36 5.35 15.23 -9.48
C ALA A 36 4.63 16.23 -10.38
N ASN A 37 3.40 16.58 -10.04
CA ASN A 37 2.55 17.55 -10.75
C ASN A 37 2.74 19.01 -10.26
N GLY A 38 3.74 19.29 -9.41
CA GLY A 38 3.98 20.62 -8.86
C GLY A 38 3.09 21.01 -7.67
N THR A 39 2.14 20.15 -7.25
CA THR A 39 1.29 20.43 -6.06
C THR A 39 2.15 20.42 -4.80
N ILE A 40 1.96 21.41 -3.92
CA ILE A 40 2.62 21.45 -2.61
C ILE A 40 2.08 20.31 -1.73
N LEU A 41 2.99 19.42 -1.31
CA LEU A 41 2.72 18.33 -0.38
C LEU A 41 2.95 18.74 1.07
N LEU A 42 4.00 19.52 1.32
CA LEU A 42 4.40 20.01 2.64
C LEU A 42 4.96 21.43 2.52
N TYR A 43 4.49 22.31 3.39
CA TYR A 43 5.08 23.64 3.52
C TYR A 43 6.38 23.59 4.33
N ASP A 44 7.34 24.45 4.03
CA ASP A 44 8.55 24.59 4.83
C ASP A 44 8.19 25.27 6.16
N TYR A 45 8.51 24.63 7.28
CA TYR A 45 8.29 25.20 8.62
C TYR A 45 9.11 26.49 8.80
N ASN A 46 10.37 26.49 8.37
CA ASN A 46 11.28 27.62 8.56
C ASN A 46 10.93 28.84 7.67
N ASP A 47 10.21 28.65 6.54
CA ASP A 47 9.63 29.78 5.77
C ASP A 47 8.31 30.27 6.39
N SER A 48 7.64 29.41 7.14
CA SER A 48 6.33 29.70 7.73
C SER A 48 6.40 30.36 9.10
N PHE A 49 7.40 30.00 9.91
CA PHE A 49 7.59 30.49 11.29
C PHE A 49 8.97 31.12 11.46
N ASN A 50 9.04 32.22 12.21
CA ASN A 50 10.32 32.83 12.60
C ASN A 50 10.91 32.14 13.86
N SER A 51 12.07 32.65 14.33
CA SER A 51 12.74 32.14 15.54
C SER A 51 11.92 32.24 16.82
N ASP A 52 10.97 33.17 16.89
CA ASP A 52 10.10 33.39 18.04
C ASP A 52 8.84 32.50 17.96
N GLY A 53 8.67 31.72 16.89
CA GLY A 53 7.51 30.90 16.61
C GLY A 53 6.33 31.69 16.02
N ASP A 54 6.52 32.91 15.59
CA ASP A 54 5.46 33.70 14.96
C ASP A 54 5.15 33.16 13.55
N PHE A 55 3.89 32.90 13.27
CA PHE A 55 3.42 32.55 11.94
C PHE A 55 2.87 33.77 11.22
N THR A 56 3.49 34.13 10.08
CA THR A 56 3.07 35.30 9.32
C THR A 56 2.28 34.92 8.07
N LEU A 57 1.02 35.38 8.00
CA LEU A 57 0.21 35.36 6.77
C LEU A 57 0.63 36.52 5.88
N LYS A 58 1.00 36.19 4.62
CA LYS A 58 1.45 37.14 3.59
C LYS A 58 0.26 37.90 2.99
N SER A 59 0.50 38.99 2.30
CA SER A 59 -0.55 39.86 1.71
C SER A 59 -1.46 39.17 0.69
N ASP A 60 -0.99 38.08 0.08
CA ASP A 60 -1.80 37.26 -0.83
C ASP A 60 -2.68 36.22 -0.08
N GLU A 61 -2.46 36.03 1.23
CA GLU A 61 -3.18 35.09 2.09
C GLU A 61 -4.20 35.76 3.01
N VAL A 62 -4.04 37.07 3.23
CA VAL A 62 -4.88 37.82 4.18
C VAL A 62 -5.23 39.20 3.61
N THR A 63 -6.37 39.73 4.02
CA THR A 63 -6.78 41.11 3.75
C THR A 63 -7.10 41.79 5.07
N ILE A 64 -6.43 42.91 5.36
CA ILE A 64 -6.78 43.77 6.49
C ILE A 64 -7.85 44.74 6.00
N ASN A 65 -9.08 44.59 6.50
CA ASN A 65 -10.23 45.37 6.07
C ASN A 65 -10.22 46.78 6.67
N LYS A 66 -10.84 47.75 5.95
CA LYS A 66 -10.93 49.16 6.41
C LYS A 66 -11.66 49.34 7.75
N ASP A 67 -12.59 48.44 8.08
CA ASP A 67 -13.33 48.43 9.37
C ASP A 67 -12.52 47.83 10.51
N GLY A 68 -11.32 47.34 10.23
CA GLY A 68 -10.42 46.71 11.19
C GLY A 68 -10.65 45.21 11.39
N SER A 69 -11.59 44.57 10.69
CA SER A 69 -11.67 43.12 10.61
C SER A 69 -10.56 42.55 9.71
N VAL A 70 -10.37 41.23 9.74
CA VAL A 70 -9.34 40.54 8.92
C VAL A 70 -9.96 39.37 8.20
N THR A 71 -9.76 39.30 6.88
CA THR A 71 -10.20 38.19 6.03
C THR A 71 -9.03 37.29 5.72
N ILE A 72 -9.08 36.00 6.15
CA ILE A 72 -8.11 34.97 5.82
C ILE A 72 -8.62 34.23 4.57
N LYS A 73 -7.82 34.22 3.50
CA LYS A 73 -8.20 33.65 2.22
C LYS A 73 -8.13 32.12 2.24
N ARG A 74 -9.10 31.49 1.61
CA ARG A 74 -9.21 30.03 1.46
C ARG A 74 -8.08 29.48 0.55
N ASN A 75 -7.76 28.20 0.73
CA ASN A 75 -6.84 27.42 -0.12
C ASN A 75 -5.37 27.89 -0.17
N LYS A 76 -4.93 28.68 0.81
CA LYS A 76 -3.52 29.06 1.01
C LYS A 76 -2.85 28.10 2.01
N ARG A 77 -1.92 28.56 2.84
CA ARG A 77 -1.23 27.73 3.86
C ARG A 77 -2.14 27.24 5.00
N LEU A 78 -3.35 27.78 5.11
CA LEU A 78 -4.35 27.37 6.08
C LEU A 78 -5.55 26.72 5.38
N ASN A 79 -6.15 25.74 6.07
CA ASN A 79 -7.44 25.16 5.76
C ASN A 79 -8.53 25.82 6.60
N ILE A 80 -9.70 26.03 5.99
CA ILE A 80 -10.91 26.50 6.67
C ILE A 80 -11.93 25.36 6.60
N PHE A 81 -12.26 24.77 7.73
CA PHE A 81 -13.25 23.69 7.82
C PHE A 81 -14.52 24.18 8.52
N THR A 82 -15.66 23.68 8.05
CA THR A 82 -16.97 23.90 8.65
C THR A 82 -17.41 22.65 9.39
N THR A 83 -17.75 22.78 10.66
CA THR A 83 -18.33 21.71 11.47
C THR A 83 -19.75 22.08 11.91
N LYS A 84 -20.65 21.11 11.88
CA LYS A 84 -22.04 21.27 12.37
C LYS A 84 -22.25 20.29 13.52
N ALA A 85 -22.53 20.81 14.70
CA ALA A 85 -22.83 20.00 15.88
C ALA A 85 -23.95 20.64 16.69
N GLY A 86 -24.99 19.88 17.03
CA GLY A 86 -26.12 20.38 17.81
C GLY A 86 -26.84 21.58 17.20
N GLY A 87 -26.95 21.66 15.86
CA GLY A 87 -27.58 22.79 15.15
C GLY A 87 -26.69 24.05 15.05
N LYS A 88 -25.52 24.06 15.66
CA LYS A 88 -24.56 25.18 15.57
C LYS A 88 -23.48 24.91 14.52
N VAL A 89 -23.18 25.94 13.73
CA VAL A 89 -22.09 25.94 12.76
C VAL A 89 -20.86 26.55 13.44
N ASN A 90 -19.74 25.87 13.34
CA ASN A 90 -18.44 26.38 13.77
C ASN A 90 -17.42 26.24 12.63
N TYR A 91 -16.47 27.14 12.59
CA TYR A 91 -15.38 27.14 11.62
C TYR A 91 -14.06 26.87 12.35
N SER A 92 -13.25 25.94 11.86
CA SER A 92 -11.88 25.74 12.31
C SER A 92 -10.90 26.28 11.29
N LEU A 93 -9.82 26.87 11.80
CA LEU A 93 -8.71 27.38 11.03
C LEU A 93 -7.51 26.47 11.35
N GLU A 94 -7.03 25.73 10.36
CA GLU A 94 -6.08 24.65 10.57
C GLU A 94 -4.85 24.82 9.66
N PHE A 95 -3.67 24.57 10.20
CA PHE A 95 -2.45 24.52 9.39
C PHE A 95 -2.49 23.36 8.40
N LYS A 96 -2.07 23.59 7.19
CA LYS A 96 -1.70 22.50 6.28
C LYS A 96 -0.42 21.82 6.79
N LYS A 97 -0.15 20.61 6.30
CA LYS A 97 1.03 19.84 6.68
C LYS A 97 2.32 20.62 6.39
N GLN A 98 3.24 20.57 7.35
CA GLN A 98 4.54 21.22 7.25
C GLN A 98 5.64 20.22 7.54
N TYR A 99 6.85 20.52 7.10
CA TYR A 99 8.03 19.72 7.42
C TYR A 99 9.14 20.59 8.00
N VAL A 100 9.99 19.95 8.79
CA VAL A 100 11.27 20.47 9.24
C VAL A 100 12.33 19.39 9.13
N GLN A 101 13.55 19.78 8.83
CA GLN A 101 14.70 18.88 8.82
C GLN A 101 15.66 19.30 9.93
N GLU A 102 15.89 18.40 10.89
CA GLU A 102 16.74 18.63 12.06
C GLU A 102 17.81 17.53 12.13
N ASN A 103 19.08 17.90 12.17
CA ASN A 103 20.20 16.96 12.24
C ASN A 103 20.12 15.81 11.20
N GLY A 104 19.73 16.14 9.97
CA GLY A 104 19.55 15.15 8.88
C GLY A 104 18.28 14.33 8.96
N THR A 105 17.49 14.45 10.02
CA THR A 105 16.21 13.75 10.20
C THR A 105 15.06 14.62 9.70
N PHE A 106 14.16 14.01 8.94
CA PHE A 106 12.98 14.65 8.37
C PHE A 106 11.77 14.44 9.27
N TYR A 107 11.09 15.53 9.65
CA TYR A 107 9.89 15.49 10.46
C TYR A 107 8.72 16.16 9.74
N ILE A 108 7.49 15.69 10.02
CA ILE A 108 6.26 16.28 9.53
C ILE A 108 5.38 16.69 10.70
N TYR A 109 4.93 17.96 10.70
CA TYR A 109 3.78 18.42 11.46
C TYR A 109 2.52 18.10 10.64
N SER A 110 1.65 17.26 11.17
CA SER A 110 0.43 16.82 10.44
C SER A 110 -0.66 17.90 10.35
N GLY A 111 -0.44 19.05 10.97
CA GLY A 111 -1.36 20.18 11.06
C GLY A 111 -1.31 20.84 12.43
N GLY A 112 -2.38 21.51 12.80
CA GLY A 112 -2.57 22.24 14.04
C GLY A 112 -3.73 23.21 13.90
N PHE A 113 -4.06 23.94 14.96
CA PHE A 113 -5.22 24.81 14.99
C PHE A 113 -4.81 26.24 15.37
N ILE A 114 -5.44 27.24 14.75
CA ILE A 114 -5.40 28.61 15.19
C ILE A 114 -6.63 28.88 16.05
N ASN A 115 -6.41 29.33 17.28
CA ASN A 115 -7.41 29.47 18.32
C ASN A 115 -8.16 30.80 18.21
N VAL A 116 -9.22 30.85 17.39
CA VAL A 116 -10.15 31.98 17.34
C VAL A 116 -11.50 31.50 17.85
N PRO A 117 -12.06 32.08 18.94
CA PRO A 117 -13.37 31.67 19.43
C PRO A 117 -14.48 31.94 18.41
N SER A 118 -15.51 31.06 18.37
CA SER A 118 -16.55 31.06 17.35
C SER A 118 -17.29 32.39 17.20
N LYS A 119 -17.47 33.14 18.29
CA LYS A 119 -18.16 34.43 18.27
C LYS A 119 -17.46 35.52 17.44
N TYR A 120 -16.16 35.37 17.15
CA TYR A 120 -15.39 36.35 16.40
C TYR A 120 -15.14 35.95 14.95
N LYS A 121 -15.69 34.84 14.47
CA LYS A 121 -15.40 34.34 13.13
C LYS A 121 -16.67 33.97 12.36
N LYS A 122 -16.69 34.32 11.09
CA LYS A 122 -17.73 33.99 10.12
C LYS A 122 -17.10 33.75 8.75
N LEU A 123 -17.84 33.15 7.81
CA LEU A 123 -17.44 33.12 6.42
C LEU A 123 -18.00 34.32 5.67
N ASP A 124 -17.27 34.79 4.67
CA ASP A 124 -17.80 35.73 3.65
C ASP A 124 -18.48 34.94 2.48
N SER A 125 -18.88 35.67 1.44
CA SER A 125 -19.52 35.08 0.24
C SER A 125 -18.61 34.13 -0.54
N ASP A 126 -17.32 34.28 -0.40
CA ASP A 126 -16.32 33.48 -1.11
C ASP A 126 -15.75 32.35 -0.22
N ASP A 127 -16.43 32.08 0.91
CA ASP A 127 -16.01 31.08 1.92
C ASP A 127 -14.67 31.38 2.58
N ASN A 128 -14.14 32.62 2.53
CA ASN A 128 -12.98 33.02 3.32
C ASN A 128 -13.40 33.26 4.78
N LEU A 129 -12.45 33.08 5.71
CA LEU A 129 -12.72 33.29 7.13
C LEU A 129 -12.50 34.76 7.52
N VAL A 130 -13.56 35.42 7.96
CA VAL A 130 -13.48 36.78 8.49
C VAL A 130 -13.38 36.71 10.02
N ILE A 131 -12.32 37.34 10.57
CA ILE A 131 -12.13 37.56 12.00
C ILE A 131 -12.60 38.99 12.32
N ASP A 132 -13.58 39.10 13.21
CA ASP A 132 -14.17 40.36 13.63
C ASP A 132 -13.15 41.29 14.32
N LYS A 133 -13.29 42.60 14.13
CA LYS A 133 -12.40 43.61 14.74
C LYS A 133 -12.33 43.54 16.25
N SER A 134 -13.39 43.11 16.91
CA SER A 134 -13.44 42.98 18.38
C SER A 134 -12.47 41.91 18.89
N TYR A 135 -12.14 40.88 18.08
CA TYR A 135 -11.13 39.92 18.47
C TYR A 135 -9.77 40.59 18.75
N PHE A 136 -9.35 41.49 17.89
CA PHE A 136 -8.06 42.19 18.04
C PHE A 136 -8.04 43.16 19.20
N LYS A 137 -9.19 43.63 19.64
CA LYS A 137 -9.36 44.42 20.88
C LYS A 137 -9.27 43.53 22.12
N ASP A 138 -9.96 42.41 22.10
CA ASP A 138 -10.08 41.49 23.25
C ASP A 138 -8.81 40.65 23.44
N PHE A 139 -8.08 40.36 22.34
CA PHE A 139 -6.85 39.55 22.30
C PHE A 139 -5.71 40.28 21.55
N PRO A 140 -5.23 41.46 21.99
CA PRO A 140 -4.30 42.30 21.25
C PRO A 140 -2.93 41.67 21.05
N LYS A 141 -2.54 40.70 21.87
CA LYS A 141 -1.26 39.98 21.80
C LYS A 141 -1.31 38.69 20.98
N ALA A 142 -2.49 38.17 20.67
CA ALA A 142 -2.66 36.89 19.98
C ALA A 142 -2.35 36.98 18.48
N MET A 143 -2.79 38.08 17.86
CA MET A 143 -2.56 38.36 16.44
C MET A 143 -2.28 39.85 16.24
N VAL A 144 -1.22 40.16 15.48
CA VAL A 144 -0.78 41.52 15.23
C VAL A 144 -0.85 41.84 13.74
N LYS A 145 -1.55 42.94 13.40
CA LYS A 145 -1.60 43.46 12.03
C LYS A 145 -0.32 44.25 11.77
N SER A 146 0.38 43.96 10.66
CA SER A 146 1.59 44.64 10.25
C SER A 146 1.52 44.96 8.76
N GLY A 147 1.14 46.19 8.43
CA GLY A 147 0.84 46.57 7.04
C GLY A 147 -0.26 45.67 6.46
N ASN A 148 0.07 44.98 5.37
CA ASN A 148 -0.86 44.05 4.68
C ASN A 148 -0.67 42.59 5.13
N THR A 149 -0.02 42.34 6.25
CA THR A 149 0.25 40.99 6.80
C THR A 149 -0.40 40.81 8.15
N LEU A 150 -0.60 39.54 8.57
CA LEU A 150 -1.08 39.19 9.89
C LEU A 150 -0.08 38.26 10.57
N ILE A 151 0.45 38.67 11.71
CA ILE A 151 1.37 37.88 12.53
C ILE A 151 0.55 37.17 13.59
N ILE A 152 0.58 35.85 13.63
CA ILE A 152 -0.09 35.00 14.61
C ILE A 152 0.96 34.52 15.61
N LYS A 153 0.78 34.87 16.87
CA LYS A 153 1.73 34.58 17.96
C LYS A 153 1.58 33.13 18.45
N PRO A 154 2.63 32.54 19.08
CA PRO A 154 2.59 31.15 19.59
C PRO A 154 1.42 30.84 20.50
N ASP A 155 0.98 31.77 21.35
CA ASP A 155 -0.16 31.60 22.26
C ASP A 155 -1.51 31.51 21.53
N ALA A 156 -1.59 31.90 20.28
CA ALA A 156 -2.80 31.92 19.48
C ALA A 156 -2.99 30.65 18.64
N TYR A 157 -2.05 29.73 18.66
CA TYR A 157 -2.15 28.49 17.91
C TYR A 157 -1.60 27.27 18.67
N SER A 158 -1.86 26.09 18.13
CA SER A 158 -1.23 24.84 18.55
C SER A 158 -0.87 24.03 17.32
N LEU A 159 0.34 23.51 17.22
CA LEU A 159 0.72 22.53 16.23
C LEU A 159 0.57 21.12 16.80
N ASN A 160 0.20 20.19 15.93
CA ASN A 160 0.28 18.77 16.26
C ASN A 160 1.76 18.40 16.49
N GLU A 161 2.00 17.37 17.26
CA GLU A 161 3.34 16.85 17.48
C GLU A 161 4.00 16.45 16.14
N LYS A 162 5.26 16.86 15.94
CA LYS A 162 6.01 16.47 14.75
C LYS A 162 6.34 14.99 14.79
N THR A 163 6.21 14.33 13.65
CA THR A 163 6.48 12.90 13.52
C THR A 163 7.66 12.65 12.60
N ILE A 164 8.59 11.80 13.04
CA ILE A 164 9.75 11.39 12.24
C ILE A 164 9.32 10.68 10.97
N GLN A 165 10.07 10.86 9.89
CA GLN A 165 9.87 10.14 8.64
C GLN A 165 11.14 9.36 8.24
N PRO A 166 11.00 8.20 7.56
CA PRO A 166 9.75 7.52 7.23
C PRO A 166 9.05 6.96 8.46
N GLN A 167 7.76 6.68 8.31
CA GLN A 167 6.91 6.01 9.28
C GLN A 167 6.85 4.50 9.01
N ALA A 168 6.30 3.75 9.97
CA ALA A 168 6.04 2.33 9.83
C ALA A 168 4.79 1.91 10.61
N ALA A 169 4.20 0.80 10.20
CA ALA A 169 3.17 0.12 10.96
C ALA A 169 3.37 -1.40 10.87
N MET A 170 3.15 -2.09 11.98
CA MET A 170 3.20 -3.55 12.01
C MET A 170 2.07 -4.12 12.84
N VAL A 171 1.45 -5.17 12.33
CA VAL A 171 0.43 -5.96 13.03
C VAL A 171 0.85 -7.42 13.03
N VAL A 172 0.72 -8.07 14.19
CA VAL A 172 0.92 -9.51 14.35
C VAL A 172 -0.40 -10.14 14.80
N VAL A 173 -0.90 -11.10 14.03
CA VAL A 173 -2.11 -11.88 14.34
C VAL A 173 -1.78 -13.35 14.54
N GLU A 174 -2.49 -14.00 15.46
CA GLU A 174 -2.35 -15.43 15.72
C GLU A 174 -3.14 -16.24 14.70
N VAL A 175 -2.46 -17.13 13.99
CA VAL A 175 -3.06 -18.07 13.02
C VAL A 175 -4.09 -18.96 13.73
N GLY A 176 -5.23 -19.18 13.08
CA GLY A 176 -6.30 -20.05 13.60
C GLY A 176 -7.19 -19.44 14.68
N SER A 177 -6.79 -18.34 15.33
CA SER A 177 -7.62 -17.65 16.32
C SER A 177 -8.03 -16.22 15.95
N GLY A 178 -7.25 -15.54 15.12
CA GLY A 178 -7.43 -14.14 14.75
C GLY A 178 -7.12 -13.14 15.87
N LYS A 179 -6.54 -13.58 16.99
CA LYS A 179 -6.16 -12.67 18.07
C LYS A 179 -5.02 -11.77 17.64
N ILE A 180 -5.18 -10.47 17.82
CA ILE A 180 -4.10 -9.49 17.62
C ILE A 180 -3.12 -9.66 18.79
N LYS A 181 -1.87 -10.05 18.46
CA LYS A 181 -0.79 -10.24 19.44
C LYS A 181 -0.05 -8.94 19.67
N ALA A 182 0.21 -8.18 18.60
CA ALA A 182 0.83 -6.86 18.69
C ALA A 182 0.31 -5.97 17.55
N MET A 183 0.27 -4.65 17.81
CA MET A 183 -0.07 -3.63 16.83
C MET A 183 0.68 -2.35 17.16
N VAL A 184 1.55 -1.91 16.27
CA VAL A 184 2.24 -0.63 16.34
C VAL A 184 1.90 0.16 15.09
N GLY A 185 1.25 1.30 15.25
CA GLY A 185 0.71 2.10 14.15
C GLY A 185 1.54 3.33 13.78
N GLY A 186 2.75 3.45 14.33
CA GLY A 186 3.63 4.57 14.04
C GLY A 186 4.99 4.44 14.70
N ARG A 187 5.93 5.26 14.24
CA ARG A 187 7.30 5.35 14.71
C ARG A 187 7.50 6.70 15.40
N GLY A 188 8.22 6.72 16.54
CA GLY A 188 8.56 7.96 17.26
C GLY A 188 7.33 8.78 17.65
N GLN A 189 6.23 8.13 18.04
CA GLN A 189 4.99 8.79 18.46
C GLN A 189 4.79 8.61 19.96
N SER A 190 4.44 9.70 20.65
CA SER A 190 4.02 9.72 22.04
C SER A 190 2.65 10.40 22.17
N GLY A 191 1.89 10.11 23.23
CA GLY A 191 0.60 10.73 23.51
C GLY A 191 -0.61 9.83 23.30
N SER A 192 -1.83 10.38 23.37
CA SER A 192 -3.08 9.63 23.54
C SER A 192 -4.01 9.57 22.33
N ARG A 193 -3.80 10.30 21.27
CA ARG A 193 -4.66 10.32 20.07
C ARG A 193 -3.83 10.22 18.79
N LEU A 194 -3.01 9.18 18.72
CA LEU A 194 -2.06 8.99 17.63
C LEU A 194 -2.74 8.46 16.38
N TYR A 195 -2.25 8.93 15.22
CA TYR A 195 -2.66 8.37 13.94
C TYR A 195 -2.13 6.95 13.78
N ASN A 196 -3.03 5.98 13.80
CA ASN A 196 -2.67 4.57 13.72
C ASN A 196 -2.63 4.07 12.27
N ARG A 197 -1.44 4.02 11.67
CA ARG A 197 -1.24 3.57 10.29
C ARG A 197 -1.50 2.08 10.08
N ALA A 198 -1.55 1.30 11.17
CA ALA A 198 -1.93 -0.12 11.10
C ALA A 198 -3.41 -0.33 10.73
N LEU A 199 -4.24 0.71 10.87
CA LEU A 199 -5.67 0.73 10.57
C LEU A 199 -6.04 1.64 9.40
N ASN A 200 -5.05 2.21 8.72
CA ASN A 200 -5.27 3.13 7.60
C ASN A 200 -4.66 2.57 6.32
N PRO A 201 -5.34 2.74 5.17
CA PRO A 201 -4.91 2.10 3.94
C PRO A 201 -3.69 2.77 3.32
N ARG A 202 -2.83 1.95 2.69
CA ARG A 202 -1.68 2.33 1.88
C ARG A 202 -1.59 1.42 0.66
N GLN A 203 -0.94 1.88 -0.41
CA GLN A 203 -0.78 1.10 -1.62
C GLN A 203 0.05 -0.16 -1.37
N ALA A 204 -0.49 -1.33 -1.78
CA ALA A 204 0.10 -2.64 -1.48
C ALA A 204 1.32 -2.99 -2.35
N GLY A 205 1.35 -2.50 -3.59
CA GLY A 205 2.28 -3.01 -4.58
C GLY A 205 2.18 -4.53 -4.72
N SER A 206 3.30 -5.18 -4.99
CA SER A 206 3.35 -6.63 -5.27
C SER A 206 2.94 -7.53 -4.09
N SER A 207 2.70 -7.01 -2.87
CA SER A 207 2.20 -7.85 -1.77
C SER A 207 0.75 -8.30 -1.96
N ILE A 208 0.00 -7.69 -2.88
CA ILE A 208 -1.35 -8.11 -3.26
C ILE A 208 -1.37 -9.41 -4.08
N LYS A 209 -0.29 -9.70 -4.85
CA LYS A 209 -0.23 -10.80 -5.83
C LYS A 209 -0.66 -12.17 -5.30
N PRO A 210 -0.25 -12.61 -4.10
CA PRO A 210 -0.69 -13.90 -3.55
C PRO A 210 -2.19 -14.00 -3.37
N LEU A 211 -2.87 -12.89 -3.11
CA LEU A 211 -4.30 -12.84 -2.79
C LEU A 211 -5.17 -12.76 -4.05
N SER A 212 -4.86 -11.81 -4.93
CA SER A 212 -5.66 -11.48 -6.12
C SER A 212 -5.31 -12.29 -7.36
N VAL A 213 -4.06 -12.77 -7.45
CA VAL A 213 -3.54 -13.42 -8.67
C VAL A 213 -3.27 -14.89 -8.45
N TYR A 214 -2.24 -15.23 -7.68
CA TYR A 214 -1.75 -16.61 -7.57
C TYR A 214 -2.70 -17.52 -6.81
N GLY A 215 -3.18 -17.08 -5.64
CA GLY A 215 -4.17 -17.82 -4.86
C GLY A 215 -5.53 -17.92 -5.58
N ALA A 216 -5.92 -16.83 -6.25
CA ALA A 216 -7.14 -16.82 -7.07
C ALA A 216 -7.05 -17.81 -8.25
N ALA A 217 -5.90 -17.86 -8.95
CA ALA A 217 -5.68 -18.75 -10.07
C ALA A 217 -5.71 -20.23 -9.65
N LEU A 218 -5.01 -20.57 -8.56
CA LEU A 218 -5.02 -21.95 -8.04
C LEU A 218 -6.41 -22.37 -7.55
N GLN A 219 -7.14 -21.46 -6.87
CA GLN A 219 -8.52 -21.75 -6.44
C GLN A 219 -9.44 -21.95 -7.64
N LYS A 220 -9.34 -21.11 -8.67
CA LYS A 220 -10.16 -21.25 -9.87
C LYS A 220 -9.85 -22.55 -10.62
N SER A 221 -8.59 -22.95 -10.72
CA SER A 221 -8.21 -24.25 -11.28
C SER A 221 -8.81 -25.42 -10.49
N PHE A 222 -8.78 -25.35 -9.17
CA PHE A 222 -9.41 -26.34 -8.29
C PHE A 222 -10.93 -26.40 -8.51
N ASP A 223 -11.62 -25.25 -8.54
CA ASP A 223 -13.06 -25.16 -8.74
C ASP A 223 -13.52 -25.77 -10.07
N TYR A 224 -12.72 -25.63 -11.14
CA TYR A 224 -12.98 -26.25 -12.44
C TYR A 224 -12.73 -27.76 -12.41
N ALA A 225 -11.62 -28.19 -11.80
CA ALA A 225 -11.30 -29.61 -11.70
C ALA A 225 -12.33 -30.40 -10.88
N GLU A 226 -12.88 -29.82 -9.81
CA GLU A 226 -13.97 -30.43 -9.03
C GLU A 226 -15.25 -30.67 -9.86
N LYS A 227 -15.50 -29.83 -10.86
CA LYS A 227 -16.63 -29.97 -11.79
C LYS A 227 -16.36 -30.92 -12.94
N GLY A 228 -15.13 -31.44 -13.07
CA GLY A 228 -14.67 -32.20 -14.23
C GLY A 228 -14.43 -31.36 -15.48
N GLU A 229 -14.38 -30.04 -15.33
CA GLU A 229 -14.10 -29.08 -16.40
C GLU A 229 -12.60 -28.71 -16.44
N THR A 230 -12.13 -28.18 -17.56
CA THR A 230 -10.76 -27.68 -17.71
C THR A 230 -10.73 -26.15 -17.69
N TRP A 231 -9.61 -25.59 -17.25
CA TRP A 231 -9.35 -24.15 -17.28
C TRP A 231 -7.92 -23.91 -17.76
N PRO A 232 -7.65 -24.08 -19.08
CA PRO A 232 -6.33 -23.99 -19.65
C PRO A 232 -5.81 -22.54 -19.62
N PHE A 233 -4.49 -22.42 -19.43
CA PHE A 233 -3.84 -21.10 -19.54
C PHE A 233 -3.72 -20.69 -21.01
N VAL A 234 -4.17 -19.47 -21.32
CA VAL A 234 -4.05 -18.84 -22.64
C VAL A 234 -3.05 -17.70 -22.56
N ASP A 235 -1.99 -17.76 -23.38
CA ASP A 235 -1.00 -16.67 -23.40
C ASP A 235 -1.47 -15.53 -24.32
N TYR A 236 -1.85 -14.42 -23.75
CA TYR A 236 -2.46 -13.28 -24.45
C TYR A 236 -1.56 -12.65 -25.53
N LYS A 237 -0.25 -12.78 -25.46
CA LYS A 237 0.63 -12.27 -26.51
C LYS A 237 0.46 -13.03 -27.83
N HIS A 238 0.14 -14.29 -27.75
CA HIS A 238 0.03 -15.18 -28.91
C HIS A 238 -1.42 -15.35 -29.41
N ASP A 239 -2.39 -14.68 -28.81
CA ASP A 239 -3.82 -14.82 -29.09
C ASP A 239 -4.19 -14.58 -30.56
N LYS A 240 -3.43 -13.77 -31.29
CA LYS A 240 -3.60 -13.53 -32.73
C LYS A 240 -3.04 -14.65 -33.63
N GLN A 241 -2.37 -15.64 -33.10
CA GLN A 241 -1.66 -16.69 -33.86
C GLN A 241 -2.21 -18.13 -33.64
N GLY A 242 -3.40 -18.29 -33.13
CA GLY A 242 -3.97 -19.64 -32.85
C GLY A 242 -3.25 -20.31 -31.69
N VAL A 243 -3.44 -19.77 -30.52
CA VAL A 243 -2.69 -20.09 -29.30
C VAL A 243 -2.84 -21.54 -28.88
N LYS A 244 -1.75 -22.17 -28.57
CA LYS A 244 -1.70 -23.42 -27.85
C LYS A 244 -1.95 -23.14 -26.38
N SER A 245 -3.06 -23.66 -25.84
CA SER A 245 -3.29 -23.68 -24.40
C SER A 245 -2.21 -24.54 -23.74
N TYR A 246 -1.60 -24.00 -22.69
CA TYR A 246 -0.59 -24.72 -21.93
C TYR A 246 -1.26 -25.48 -20.77
N GLY A 247 -1.46 -26.78 -20.95
CA GLY A 247 -2.08 -27.64 -19.95
C GLY A 247 -3.58 -27.43 -19.80
N SER A 248 -4.21 -28.20 -18.92
CA SER A 248 -5.65 -28.13 -18.65
C SER A 248 -5.98 -27.22 -17.46
N TYR A 249 -5.00 -26.82 -16.68
CA TYR A 249 -5.15 -26.01 -15.47
C TYR A 249 -3.93 -25.12 -15.23
N LEU A 250 -4.14 -23.96 -14.59
CA LEU A 250 -3.05 -23.19 -14.00
C LEU A 250 -2.63 -23.81 -12.66
N THR A 251 -1.37 -24.20 -12.57
CA THR A 251 -0.76 -24.85 -11.40
C THR A 251 0.56 -24.18 -11.05
N ALA A 252 1.13 -24.48 -9.89
CA ALA A 252 2.43 -23.92 -9.49
C ALA A 252 3.57 -24.21 -10.50
N SER A 253 3.46 -25.33 -11.24
CA SER A 253 4.41 -25.72 -12.30
C SER A 253 4.09 -25.15 -13.67
N SER A 254 2.94 -24.52 -13.89
CA SER A 254 2.55 -23.99 -15.21
C SER A 254 3.61 -23.01 -15.69
N THR A 255 4.13 -23.25 -16.89
CA THR A 255 5.14 -22.39 -17.51
C THR A 255 4.46 -21.24 -18.24
N ILE A 256 4.91 -20.02 -17.96
CA ILE A 256 4.42 -18.77 -18.52
C ILE A 256 5.62 -17.99 -19.01
N VAL A 257 5.53 -17.36 -20.18
CA VAL A 257 6.66 -16.64 -20.78
C VAL A 257 6.73 -15.23 -20.18
N ASP A 258 7.83 -14.92 -19.51
CA ASP A 258 8.20 -13.57 -19.10
C ASP A 258 8.82 -12.83 -20.28
N GLU A 259 8.07 -11.95 -20.88
CA GLU A 259 8.45 -11.21 -22.07
C GLU A 259 7.81 -9.83 -22.11
N GLN A 260 8.30 -8.97 -22.98
CA GLN A 260 7.71 -7.64 -23.18
C GLN A 260 6.27 -7.77 -23.68
N MET A 261 5.39 -7.04 -22.99
CA MET A 261 3.98 -6.91 -23.35
C MET A 261 3.68 -5.46 -23.74
N THR A 262 2.68 -5.29 -24.60
CA THR A 262 2.22 -3.97 -25.02
C THR A 262 0.73 -3.82 -24.75
N PHE A 263 0.35 -2.79 -24.01
CA PHE A 263 -1.03 -2.39 -23.76
C PHE A 263 -1.23 -0.97 -24.27
N ASN A 264 -2.26 -0.75 -25.09
CA ASN A 264 -2.58 0.54 -25.68
C ASN A 264 -1.36 1.25 -26.30
N GLY A 265 -0.54 0.49 -27.07
CA GLY A 265 0.65 1.01 -27.74
C GLY A 265 1.86 1.29 -26.81
N LYS A 266 1.75 1.04 -25.50
CA LYS A 266 2.84 1.26 -24.54
C LYS A 266 3.36 -0.07 -23.97
N VAL A 267 4.68 -0.15 -23.80
CA VAL A 267 5.32 -1.31 -23.11
C VAL A 267 4.90 -1.30 -21.66
N TRP A 268 4.08 -2.28 -21.28
CA TRP A 268 3.58 -2.47 -19.92
C TRP A 268 3.14 -3.93 -19.70
N PRO A 269 3.32 -4.50 -18.49
CA PRO A 269 4.08 -3.94 -17.36
C PRO A 269 5.59 -4.06 -17.57
N LYS A 270 6.35 -3.24 -16.83
CA LYS A 270 7.80 -3.42 -16.71
C LYS A 270 8.10 -4.28 -15.47
N ASN A 271 9.06 -5.19 -15.59
CA ASN A 271 9.62 -5.88 -14.43
C ASN A 271 10.52 -4.93 -13.63
N ALA A 272 10.68 -5.18 -12.33
CA ALA A 272 11.56 -4.38 -11.48
C ALA A 272 13.05 -4.47 -11.91
N SER A 273 13.44 -5.58 -12.53
CA SER A 273 14.77 -5.80 -13.13
C SER A 273 15.00 -5.05 -14.44
N ASN A 274 13.96 -4.47 -15.03
CA ASN A 274 13.95 -3.95 -16.41
C ASN A 274 14.40 -4.99 -17.48
N SER A 275 14.29 -6.28 -17.17
CA SER A 275 14.66 -7.40 -18.06
C SER A 275 13.56 -8.46 -18.06
N PHE A 276 13.64 -9.37 -19.02
CA PHE A 276 12.73 -10.49 -19.17
C PHE A 276 13.52 -11.80 -19.14
N THR A 277 12.95 -12.82 -18.50
CA THR A 277 13.65 -14.10 -18.25
C THR A 277 13.18 -15.23 -19.18
N GLY A 278 12.21 -14.97 -20.06
CA GLY A 278 11.63 -16.01 -20.90
C GLY A 278 10.71 -16.98 -20.12
N PRO A 279 10.64 -18.25 -20.51
CA PRO A 279 9.76 -19.22 -19.88
C PRO A 279 10.13 -19.49 -18.41
N VAL A 280 9.20 -19.26 -17.50
CA VAL A 280 9.36 -19.54 -16.07
C VAL A 280 8.11 -20.21 -15.51
N THR A 281 8.25 -20.98 -14.43
CA THR A 281 7.08 -21.54 -13.75
C THR A 281 6.31 -20.46 -13.00
N MET A 282 5.01 -20.67 -12.80
CA MET A 282 4.16 -19.80 -11.97
C MET A 282 4.77 -19.61 -10.57
N ARG A 283 5.34 -20.67 -9.96
CA ARG A 283 6.09 -20.59 -8.71
C ARG A 283 7.27 -19.62 -8.81
N LYS A 284 8.08 -19.73 -9.86
CA LYS A 284 9.23 -18.85 -10.09
C LYS A 284 8.78 -17.40 -10.29
N GLY A 285 7.68 -17.18 -11.00
CA GLY A 285 7.06 -15.87 -11.17
C GLY A 285 6.72 -15.20 -9.83
N LEU A 286 6.17 -15.98 -8.87
CA LEU A 286 5.91 -15.51 -7.52
C LEU A 286 7.20 -15.25 -6.72
N GLN A 287 8.16 -16.19 -6.77
CA GLN A 287 9.46 -16.10 -6.07
C GLN A 287 10.22 -14.83 -6.43
N GLN A 288 10.22 -14.47 -7.71
CA GLN A 288 10.94 -13.31 -8.25
C GLN A 288 10.04 -12.08 -8.40
N SER A 289 8.75 -12.20 -8.03
CA SER A 289 7.77 -11.11 -8.12
C SER A 289 7.61 -10.53 -9.53
N ILE A 290 7.73 -11.34 -10.57
CA ILE A 290 7.69 -10.94 -11.96
C ILE A 290 6.33 -10.31 -12.30
N ASN A 291 6.36 -9.09 -12.85
CA ASN A 291 5.12 -8.34 -13.11
C ASN A 291 4.38 -8.86 -14.33
N THR A 292 5.07 -9.18 -15.41
CA THR A 292 4.47 -9.73 -16.63
C THR A 292 3.72 -11.03 -16.35
N ILE A 293 4.32 -11.93 -15.56
CA ILE A 293 3.69 -13.19 -15.14
C ILE A 293 2.42 -12.91 -14.33
N ALA A 294 2.50 -12.00 -13.36
CA ALA A 294 1.32 -11.66 -12.55
C ALA A 294 0.19 -11.08 -13.40
N VAL A 295 0.49 -10.19 -14.36
CA VAL A 295 -0.52 -9.60 -15.25
C VAL A 295 -1.12 -10.65 -16.18
N LYS A 296 -0.31 -11.52 -16.81
CA LYS A 296 -0.81 -12.60 -17.66
C LYS A 296 -1.76 -13.54 -16.91
N ILE A 297 -1.41 -13.93 -15.69
CA ILE A 297 -2.30 -14.74 -14.82
C ILE A 297 -3.57 -13.94 -14.47
N GLN A 298 -3.44 -12.65 -14.12
CA GLN A 298 -4.58 -11.80 -13.78
C GLN A 298 -5.59 -11.68 -14.94
N LEU A 299 -5.11 -11.52 -16.17
CA LEU A 299 -5.96 -11.48 -17.36
C LEU A 299 -6.77 -12.78 -17.52
N GLN A 300 -6.16 -13.92 -17.20
CA GLN A 300 -6.83 -15.23 -17.21
C GLN A 300 -7.82 -15.41 -16.05
N VAL A 301 -7.46 -14.93 -14.84
CA VAL A 301 -8.34 -15.01 -13.65
C VAL A 301 -9.59 -14.14 -13.84
N GLY A 302 -9.41 -12.95 -14.39
CA GLY A 302 -10.46 -11.94 -14.56
C GLY A 302 -10.62 -11.04 -13.32
N ASN A 303 -11.06 -9.81 -13.58
CA ASN A 303 -11.12 -8.77 -12.54
C ASN A 303 -12.15 -9.07 -11.46
N GLU A 304 -13.33 -9.57 -11.83
CA GLU A 304 -14.41 -9.88 -10.88
C GLU A 304 -13.99 -10.98 -9.90
N TYR A 305 -13.44 -12.09 -10.40
CA TYR A 305 -13.00 -13.18 -9.54
C TYR A 305 -11.89 -12.75 -8.59
N SER A 306 -10.91 -11.96 -9.07
CA SER A 306 -9.85 -11.41 -8.23
C SER A 306 -10.38 -10.47 -7.15
N ALA A 307 -11.28 -9.56 -7.49
CA ALA A 307 -11.89 -8.63 -6.53
C ALA A 307 -12.72 -9.38 -5.48
N ASP A 308 -13.45 -10.41 -5.89
CA ASP A 308 -14.19 -11.26 -4.95
C ASP A 308 -13.28 -12.06 -4.02
N MET A 309 -12.14 -12.56 -4.52
CA MET A 309 -11.13 -13.20 -3.68
C MET A 309 -10.57 -12.21 -2.65
N LEU A 310 -10.23 -10.98 -3.04
CA LEU A 310 -9.77 -9.95 -2.09
C LEU A 310 -10.81 -9.66 -1.00
N LYS A 311 -12.10 -9.56 -1.35
CA LYS A 311 -13.20 -9.42 -0.38
C LYS A 311 -13.35 -10.66 0.52
N LYS A 312 -13.18 -11.86 -0.01
CA LYS A 312 -13.18 -13.10 0.79
C LYS A 312 -12.01 -13.11 1.78
N PHE A 313 -10.83 -12.64 1.37
CA PHE A 313 -9.67 -12.46 2.25
C PHE A 313 -9.87 -11.36 3.30
N GLY A 314 -10.89 -10.51 3.15
CA GLY A 314 -11.30 -9.51 4.13
C GLY A 314 -10.76 -8.11 3.89
N LEU A 315 -10.29 -7.82 2.69
CA LEU A 315 -9.92 -6.47 2.29
C LEU A 315 -11.20 -5.66 2.04
N THR A 316 -11.36 -4.57 2.77
CA THR A 316 -12.59 -3.75 2.76
C THR A 316 -12.48 -2.51 1.88
N THR A 317 -11.26 -2.15 1.46
CA THR A 317 -10.96 -0.91 0.76
C THR A 317 -11.05 -0.99 -0.77
N ILE A 318 -11.35 -2.17 -1.31
CA ILE A 318 -11.42 -2.41 -2.76
C ILE A 318 -12.63 -1.70 -3.36
N VAL A 319 -12.35 -0.80 -4.30
CA VAL A 319 -13.36 -0.01 -5.02
C VAL A 319 -13.80 -0.76 -6.27
N THR A 320 -15.06 -1.22 -6.31
CA THR A 320 -15.57 -2.02 -7.44
C THR A 320 -16.52 -1.27 -8.36
N LYS A 321 -16.82 0.02 -8.09
CA LYS A 321 -17.74 0.86 -8.89
C LYS A 321 -17.24 2.30 -8.94
N GLY A 322 -17.67 3.05 -9.94
CA GLY A 322 -17.32 4.46 -10.14
C GLY A 322 -16.06 4.67 -10.97
N ASP A 323 -15.73 5.91 -11.24
CA ASP A 323 -14.67 6.33 -12.18
C ASP A 323 -13.25 5.96 -11.71
N THR A 324 -13.07 5.78 -10.39
CA THR A 324 -11.80 5.37 -9.78
C THR A 324 -11.82 3.91 -9.36
N SER A 325 -12.52 3.05 -10.11
CA SER A 325 -12.67 1.64 -9.79
C SER A 325 -11.34 0.86 -9.91
N ASP A 326 -11.12 -0.08 -8.97
CA ASP A 326 -10.01 -1.04 -8.98
C ASP A 326 -10.23 -2.21 -9.97
N MET A 327 -11.38 -2.23 -10.67
CA MET A 327 -11.76 -3.32 -11.58
C MET A 327 -10.96 -3.28 -12.89
N ASN A 328 -9.65 -3.25 -12.75
CA ASN A 328 -8.70 -3.32 -13.86
C ASN A 328 -7.51 -4.21 -13.48
N SER A 329 -6.92 -4.86 -14.51
CA SER A 329 -5.84 -5.82 -14.29
C SER A 329 -4.57 -5.20 -13.70
N ALA A 330 -4.30 -3.92 -13.94
CA ALA A 330 -3.13 -3.23 -13.38
C ALA A 330 -3.27 -3.08 -11.86
N ALA A 331 -4.40 -2.58 -11.37
CA ALA A 331 -4.68 -2.43 -9.95
C ALA A 331 -4.66 -3.78 -9.23
N LEU A 332 -5.40 -4.76 -9.75
CA LEU A 332 -5.57 -6.07 -9.12
C LEU A 332 -4.31 -6.95 -9.21
N ALA A 333 -3.51 -6.85 -10.28
CA ALA A 333 -2.28 -7.63 -10.42
C ALA A 333 -1.08 -7.03 -9.69
N LEU A 334 -0.97 -5.69 -9.62
CA LEU A 334 0.24 -4.99 -9.18
C LEU A 334 0.05 -4.13 -7.93
N GLY A 335 -1.19 -4.03 -7.42
CA GLY A 335 -1.51 -3.38 -6.15
C GLY A 335 -1.53 -1.86 -6.18
N GLY A 336 -1.70 -1.25 -7.36
CA GLY A 336 -1.98 0.18 -7.51
C GLY A 336 -3.47 0.47 -7.30
N LEU A 337 -3.99 0.13 -6.13
CA LEU A 337 -5.41 0.25 -5.78
C LEU A 337 -5.78 1.69 -5.43
N THR A 338 -7.02 2.09 -5.68
CA THR A 338 -7.53 3.44 -5.42
C THR A 338 -7.30 3.88 -3.97
N ASN A 339 -7.77 3.09 -3.03
CA ASN A 339 -7.59 3.37 -1.60
C ASN A 339 -6.38 2.65 -0.99
N GLY A 340 -5.83 1.63 -1.66
CA GLY A 340 -4.82 0.74 -1.08
C GLY A 340 -5.40 -0.31 -0.14
N VAL A 341 -4.58 -0.83 0.80
CA VAL A 341 -4.92 -1.91 1.74
C VAL A 341 -4.52 -1.54 3.16
N ILE A 342 -5.22 -2.09 4.15
CA ILE A 342 -5.00 -1.85 5.58
C ILE A 342 -4.04 -2.93 6.13
N PRO A 343 -2.94 -2.56 6.84
CA PRO A 343 -1.99 -3.55 7.39
C PRO A 343 -2.63 -4.63 8.26
N LEU A 344 -3.63 -4.29 9.08
CA LEU A 344 -4.38 -5.29 9.86
C LEU A 344 -5.08 -6.31 8.97
N GLU A 345 -5.70 -5.85 7.87
CA GLU A 345 -6.39 -6.73 6.93
C GLU A 345 -5.41 -7.61 6.14
N MET A 346 -4.24 -7.07 5.79
CA MET A 346 -3.17 -7.84 5.15
C MET A 346 -2.62 -8.94 6.06
N ALA A 347 -2.35 -8.65 7.34
CA ALA A 347 -1.93 -9.66 8.30
C ALA A 347 -2.98 -10.78 8.44
N GLN A 348 -4.26 -10.41 8.50
CA GLN A 348 -5.38 -11.34 8.57
C GLN A 348 -5.52 -12.17 7.28
N ALA A 349 -5.35 -11.55 6.11
CA ALA A 349 -5.42 -12.23 4.81
C ALA A 349 -4.28 -13.25 4.66
N TYR A 350 -3.06 -12.88 5.01
CA TYR A 350 -1.91 -13.78 4.95
C TYR A 350 -1.99 -14.93 5.98
N ALA A 351 -2.64 -14.72 7.14
CA ALA A 351 -2.92 -15.79 8.11
C ALA A 351 -3.82 -16.90 7.53
N THR A 352 -4.56 -16.64 6.47
CA THR A 352 -5.46 -17.61 5.82
C THR A 352 -4.67 -18.78 5.21
N PHE A 353 -3.49 -18.53 4.65
CA PHE A 353 -2.69 -19.55 3.98
C PHE A 353 -2.25 -20.67 4.96
N PRO A 354 -1.49 -20.38 6.03
CA PRO A 354 -1.10 -21.43 6.98
C PRO A 354 -2.27 -21.97 7.80
N ASN A 355 -3.43 -21.31 7.76
CA ASN A 355 -4.66 -21.78 8.43
C ASN A 355 -5.54 -22.69 7.55
N GLY A 356 -5.01 -23.22 6.44
CA GLY A 356 -5.75 -24.14 5.55
C GLY A 356 -6.91 -23.46 4.83
N GLY A 357 -6.72 -22.24 4.35
CA GLY A 357 -7.70 -21.50 3.56
C GLY A 357 -8.85 -20.86 4.36
N VAL A 358 -8.78 -20.91 5.69
CA VAL A 358 -9.83 -20.36 6.57
C VAL A 358 -9.37 -19.03 7.17
N ARG A 359 -10.02 -17.93 6.79
CA ARG A 359 -9.83 -16.62 7.39
C ARG A 359 -10.50 -16.54 8.77
N GLN A 360 -9.79 -15.98 9.72
CA GLN A 360 -10.30 -15.60 11.03
C GLN A 360 -10.40 -14.07 11.11
N SER A 361 -11.55 -13.51 11.53
CA SER A 361 -11.62 -12.07 11.78
C SER A 361 -10.75 -11.71 12.98
N SER A 362 -10.01 -10.62 12.87
CA SER A 362 -9.15 -10.15 13.96
C SER A 362 -9.96 -9.69 15.15
N ILE A 363 -9.47 -10.01 16.36
CA ILE A 363 -10.06 -9.58 17.64
C ILE A 363 -8.98 -9.01 18.56
N ALA A 364 -9.28 -7.87 19.18
CA ALA A 364 -8.38 -7.19 20.11
C ALA A 364 -8.59 -7.64 21.57
N TYR A 365 -9.78 -8.14 21.90
CA TYR A 365 -10.13 -8.65 23.23
C TYR A 365 -11.05 -9.87 23.10
N THR A 366 -11.07 -10.72 24.09
CA THR A 366 -11.99 -11.87 24.18
C THR A 366 -13.14 -11.57 25.16
N LYS A 367 -12.84 -10.82 26.23
CA LYS A 367 -13.78 -10.47 27.29
C LYS A 367 -13.37 -9.15 27.94
N VAL A 368 -14.33 -8.30 28.23
CA VAL A 368 -14.17 -7.11 29.06
C VAL A 368 -15.09 -7.26 30.29
N THR A 369 -14.56 -7.03 31.48
CA THR A 369 -15.30 -7.08 32.72
C THR A 369 -15.20 -5.73 33.44
N ASP A 370 -16.21 -5.39 34.24
CA ASP A 370 -16.10 -4.31 35.20
C ASP A 370 -15.22 -4.71 36.41
N ARG A 371 -15.06 -3.78 37.37
CA ARG A 371 -14.27 -3.99 38.59
C ARG A 371 -14.82 -5.10 39.48
N HIS A 372 -16.08 -5.49 39.34
CA HIS A 372 -16.75 -6.53 40.12
C HIS A 372 -16.77 -7.89 39.38
N GLY A 373 -16.11 -8.03 38.23
CA GLY A 373 -16.06 -9.26 37.46
C GLY A 373 -17.26 -9.50 36.55
N LYS A 374 -18.26 -8.59 36.50
CA LYS A 374 -19.41 -8.68 35.59
C LYS A 374 -18.91 -8.48 34.15
N VAL A 375 -19.32 -9.38 33.27
CA VAL A 375 -18.94 -9.30 31.85
C VAL A 375 -19.71 -8.19 31.17
N LEU A 376 -18.99 -7.21 30.64
CA LEU A 376 -19.53 -6.09 29.87
C LEU A 376 -19.55 -6.40 28.36
N LEU A 377 -18.45 -6.98 27.83
CA LEU A 377 -18.32 -7.30 26.42
C LEU A 377 -17.67 -8.67 26.24
N LYS A 378 -18.09 -9.40 25.21
CA LYS A 378 -17.42 -10.60 24.71
C LYS A 378 -17.16 -10.45 23.20
N SER A 379 -16.00 -10.87 22.75
CA SER A 379 -15.65 -10.92 21.32
C SER A 379 -15.22 -12.33 20.95
N LYS A 380 -15.66 -12.79 19.78
CA LYS A 380 -15.29 -14.07 19.20
C LYS A 380 -14.93 -13.86 17.73
N SER A 381 -13.82 -14.40 17.29
CA SER A 381 -13.41 -14.36 15.89
C SER A 381 -14.40 -15.14 15.02
N LYS A 382 -14.76 -14.56 13.88
CA LYS A 382 -15.61 -15.20 12.86
C LYS A 382 -14.72 -15.93 11.86
N LYS A 383 -15.10 -17.17 11.52
CA LYS A 383 -14.44 -18.01 10.52
C LYS A 383 -15.12 -17.86 9.17
N LYS A 384 -14.32 -17.80 8.09
CA LYS A 384 -14.82 -17.84 6.71
C LYS A 384 -13.87 -18.67 5.85
N LYS A 385 -14.37 -19.70 5.16
CA LYS A 385 -13.58 -20.41 4.13
C LYS A 385 -13.37 -19.43 2.96
N VAL A 386 -12.12 -19.23 2.59
CA VAL A 386 -11.70 -18.33 1.49
C VAL A 386 -11.28 -19.14 0.29
N MET A 387 -10.52 -20.21 0.55
CA MET A 387 -10.01 -21.11 -0.47
C MET A 387 -10.02 -22.55 0.08
N ASP A 388 -9.80 -23.48 -0.81
CA ASP A 388 -9.67 -24.88 -0.44
C ASP A 388 -8.40 -25.15 0.38
N GLU A 389 -8.42 -26.21 1.20
CA GLU A 389 -7.29 -26.53 2.08
C GLU A 389 -6.05 -26.95 1.28
N GLY A 390 -6.24 -27.71 0.20
CA GLY A 390 -5.17 -28.10 -0.71
C GLY A 390 -4.57 -26.92 -1.44
N VAL A 391 -5.41 -25.98 -1.90
CA VAL A 391 -4.96 -24.72 -2.51
C VAL A 391 -4.16 -23.87 -1.51
N ALA A 392 -4.64 -23.76 -0.28
CA ALA A 392 -3.95 -23.02 0.79
C ALA A 392 -2.61 -23.66 1.15
N PHE A 393 -2.52 -24.99 1.16
CA PHE A 393 -1.28 -25.72 1.36
C PHE A 393 -0.26 -25.41 0.25
N ILE A 394 -0.67 -25.46 -1.02
CA ILE A 394 0.20 -25.16 -2.16
C ILE A 394 0.67 -23.68 -2.11
N MET A 395 -0.24 -22.76 -1.82
CA MET A 395 0.12 -21.34 -1.67
C MET A 395 1.07 -21.10 -0.50
N THR A 396 0.87 -21.79 0.64
CA THR A 396 1.79 -21.73 1.78
C THR A 396 3.18 -22.20 1.39
N ASP A 397 3.28 -23.29 0.66
CA ASP A 397 4.53 -23.83 0.16
C ASP A 397 5.19 -22.87 -0.85
N MET A 398 4.44 -22.34 -1.81
CA MET A 398 4.96 -21.34 -2.76
C MET A 398 5.50 -20.09 -2.04
N LEU A 399 4.78 -19.55 -1.06
CA LEU A 399 5.18 -18.37 -0.30
C LEU A 399 6.41 -18.64 0.60
N ARG A 400 6.58 -19.85 1.10
CA ARG A 400 7.81 -20.26 1.80
C ARG A 400 9.01 -20.22 0.85
N THR A 401 8.83 -20.59 -0.41
CA THR A 401 9.91 -20.52 -1.41
C THR A 401 10.27 -19.08 -1.82
N VAL A 402 9.40 -18.10 -1.64
CA VAL A 402 9.74 -16.67 -1.80
C VAL A 402 10.81 -16.24 -0.78
N VAL A 403 10.74 -16.80 0.44
CA VAL A 403 11.72 -16.52 1.51
C VAL A 403 12.96 -17.39 1.38
N SER A 404 12.82 -18.71 1.13
CA SER A 404 13.98 -19.62 1.10
C SER A 404 14.81 -19.53 -0.18
N ASN A 405 14.18 -19.25 -1.34
CA ASN A 405 14.81 -19.33 -2.67
C ASN A 405 14.48 -18.13 -3.58
N GLY A 406 13.80 -17.10 -3.03
CA GLY A 406 13.33 -15.95 -3.78
C GLY A 406 13.88 -14.63 -3.27
N ILE A 407 13.17 -13.54 -3.64
CA ILE A 407 13.60 -12.16 -3.36
C ILE A 407 13.49 -11.74 -1.89
N ALA A 408 12.88 -12.56 -1.03
CA ALA A 408 12.61 -12.20 0.37
C ALA A 408 13.51 -12.95 1.38
N GLY A 409 14.68 -13.40 0.99
CA GLY A 409 15.62 -14.12 1.87
C GLY A 409 15.93 -13.39 3.18
N ALA A 410 15.91 -12.07 3.16
CA ALA A 410 16.12 -11.23 4.35
C ALA A 410 15.02 -11.39 5.44
N ALA A 411 13.86 -11.99 5.12
CA ALA A 411 12.80 -12.30 6.08
C ALA A 411 12.97 -13.66 6.77
N SER A 412 14.08 -14.35 6.56
CA SER A 412 14.36 -15.66 7.16
C SER A 412 14.33 -15.61 8.68
N ILE A 413 13.74 -16.64 9.28
CA ILE A 413 13.65 -16.83 10.73
C ILE A 413 14.41 -18.10 11.09
N SER A 414 15.22 -18.04 12.17
CA SER A 414 15.95 -19.20 12.65
C SER A 414 15.00 -20.27 13.20
N GLY A 415 15.18 -21.51 12.77
CA GLY A 415 14.46 -22.68 13.31
C GLY A 415 13.05 -22.92 12.71
N VAL A 416 12.53 -22.02 11.86
CA VAL A 416 11.26 -22.21 11.17
C VAL A 416 11.30 -21.59 9.76
N GLN A 417 10.70 -22.26 8.79
CA GLN A 417 10.56 -21.67 7.46
C GLN A 417 9.40 -20.66 7.45
N ALA A 418 9.74 -19.38 7.36
CA ALA A 418 8.75 -18.33 7.12
C ALA A 418 8.27 -18.36 5.66
N GLY A 419 7.02 -17.95 5.44
CA GLY A 419 6.48 -17.66 4.12
C GLY A 419 6.06 -16.20 4.04
N GLY A 420 6.06 -15.61 2.84
CA GLY A 420 5.60 -14.23 2.70
C GLY A 420 5.89 -13.62 1.34
N LYS A 421 5.54 -12.34 1.21
CA LYS A 421 5.69 -11.59 -0.03
C LYS A 421 6.10 -10.14 0.24
N THR A 422 7.04 -9.67 -0.54
CA THR A 422 7.44 -8.27 -0.58
C THR A 422 6.45 -7.45 -1.40
N GLY A 423 6.23 -6.19 -1.01
CA GLY A 423 5.50 -5.18 -1.76
C GLY A 423 6.34 -3.93 -1.95
N THR A 424 6.34 -3.36 -3.14
CA THR A 424 6.96 -2.07 -3.45
C THR A 424 6.03 -1.36 -4.40
N THR A 425 5.68 -0.12 -4.08
CA THR A 425 4.88 0.73 -4.97
C THR A 425 5.77 1.42 -6.01
N ASN A 426 5.14 1.91 -7.08
CA ASN A 426 5.83 2.75 -8.05
C ASN A 426 6.52 3.91 -7.34
N SER A 427 7.73 4.25 -7.76
CA SER A 427 8.57 5.28 -7.15
C SER A 427 8.98 5.02 -5.70
N ASN A 428 8.81 3.81 -5.17
CA ASN A 428 9.22 3.41 -3.81
C ASN A 428 8.65 4.31 -2.69
N TYR A 429 7.38 4.71 -2.79
CA TYR A 429 6.73 5.48 -1.71
C TYR A 429 6.33 4.59 -0.53
N ASP A 430 5.99 3.34 -0.80
CA ASP A 430 5.60 2.33 0.18
C ASP A 430 6.39 1.04 -0.06
N ILE A 431 6.92 0.46 1.00
CA ILE A 431 7.54 -0.85 0.99
C ILE A 431 6.91 -1.73 2.06
N TRP A 432 6.66 -2.99 1.70
CA TRP A 432 5.94 -3.95 2.52
C TRP A 432 6.68 -5.27 2.63
N PHE A 433 6.42 -5.95 3.75
CA PHE A 433 6.55 -7.38 3.83
C PHE A 433 5.36 -7.95 4.61
N ASP A 434 4.58 -8.78 3.93
CA ASP A 434 3.48 -9.54 4.50
C ASP A 434 3.89 -11.00 4.57
N GLY A 435 3.95 -11.57 5.77
CA GLY A 435 4.48 -12.90 5.96
C GLY A 435 3.88 -13.64 7.14
N PHE A 436 4.25 -14.91 7.26
CA PHE A 436 3.75 -15.79 8.30
C PHE A 436 4.77 -16.84 8.71
N THR A 437 4.55 -17.36 9.92
CA THR A 437 5.08 -18.61 10.48
C THR A 437 3.91 -19.55 10.74
N PRO A 438 4.11 -20.77 11.23
CA PRO A 438 2.97 -21.64 11.61
C PRO A 438 2.00 -21.00 12.61
N ASN A 439 2.50 -20.17 13.53
CA ASN A 439 1.70 -19.60 14.63
C ASN A 439 1.20 -18.18 14.37
N TYR A 440 1.93 -17.38 13.60
CA TYR A 440 1.61 -15.97 13.43
C TYR A 440 1.70 -15.54 11.97
N ALA A 441 0.84 -14.60 11.61
CA ALA A 441 1.02 -13.79 10.40
C ALA A 441 1.23 -12.33 10.79
N ALA A 442 2.08 -11.65 10.06
CA ALA A 442 2.36 -10.25 10.33
C ALA A 442 2.53 -9.45 9.05
N SER A 443 1.96 -8.26 9.05
CA SER A 443 2.08 -7.26 8.00
C SER A 443 2.94 -6.11 8.49
N LEU A 444 3.99 -5.79 7.78
CA LEU A 444 4.86 -4.63 8.01
C LEU A 444 4.83 -3.71 6.80
N TRP A 445 4.45 -2.47 7.06
CA TRP A 445 4.54 -1.35 6.11
C TRP A 445 5.58 -0.34 6.57
N ILE A 446 6.34 0.21 5.62
CA ILE A 446 7.21 1.38 5.79
C ILE A 446 6.91 2.35 4.66
N GLY A 447 6.75 3.63 4.97
CA GLY A 447 6.45 4.68 4.01
C GLY A 447 6.47 6.06 4.65
N THR A 448 5.94 7.05 3.97
CA THR A 448 5.84 8.42 4.49
C THR A 448 4.39 8.88 4.53
N ASP A 449 4.09 9.84 5.39
CA ASP A 449 2.72 10.39 5.53
C ASP A 449 2.27 11.21 4.31
N VAL A 450 3.19 11.51 3.43
CA VAL A 450 3.00 12.04 2.07
C VAL A 450 3.93 11.29 1.11
N ASN A 451 3.63 11.28 -0.18
CA ASN A 451 4.38 10.47 -1.15
C ASN A 451 5.78 11.04 -1.43
N ILE A 452 6.75 10.73 -0.56
CA ILE A 452 8.18 11.01 -0.74
C ILE A 452 8.91 9.68 -0.95
N LYS A 453 9.83 9.65 -1.91
CA LYS A 453 10.56 8.45 -2.31
C LYS A 453 11.51 7.96 -1.21
N LEU A 454 11.47 6.65 -0.95
CA LEU A 454 12.40 5.94 -0.08
C LEU A 454 13.67 5.54 -0.84
N SER A 455 14.82 5.56 -0.16
CA SER A 455 16.13 5.16 -0.72
C SER A 455 16.27 3.65 -0.93
N SER A 456 15.38 2.84 -0.38
CA SER A 456 15.44 1.38 -0.41
C SER A 456 14.15 0.76 -0.92
N MET A 457 14.25 -0.48 -1.39
CA MET A 457 13.14 -1.33 -1.80
C MET A 457 12.69 -2.25 -0.65
N SER A 458 11.68 -3.04 -0.90
CA SER A 458 11.01 -3.94 0.08
C SER A 458 11.91 -4.98 0.76
N GLY A 459 13.14 -5.19 0.31
CA GLY A 459 14.13 -6.02 1.01
C GLY A 459 14.44 -5.50 2.42
N MET A 460 14.34 -4.18 2.66
CA MET A 460 14.49 -3.60 4.00
C MET A 460 13.29 -3.95 4.89
N ALA A 461 12.06 -3.87 4.37
CA ALA A 461 10.87 -4.29 5.11
C ALA A 461 10.94 -5.79 5.45
N ALA A 462 11.38 -6.64 4.50
CA ALA A 462 11.58 -8.06 4.75
C ALA A 462 12.61 -8.32 5.86
N ARG A 463 13.73 -7.59 5.86
CA ARG A 463 14.78 -7.70 6.91
C ARG A 463 14.26 -7.27 8.28
N LEU A 464 13.54 -6.14 8.36
CA LEU A 464 13.00 -5.66 9.62
C LEU A 464 11.93 -6.62 10.16
N TRP A 465 11.05 -7.14 9.29
CA TRP A 465 10.07 -8.15 9.64
C TRP A 465 10.75 -9.42 10.21
N GLY A 466 11.76 -9.95 9.52
CA GLY A 466 12.52 -11.12 9.98
C GLY A 466 13.21 -10.89 11.32
N ARG A 467 13.82 -9.71 11.53
CA ARG A 467 14.45 -9.32 12.80
C ARG A 467 13.44 -9.29 13.94
N ILE A 468 12.28 -8.66 13.74
CA ILE A 468 11.21 -8.59 14.73
C ILE A 468 10.68 -10.00 15.04
N MET A 469 10.28 -10.76 14.01
CA MET A 469 9.68 -12.08 14.20
C MET A 469 10.64 -13.12 14.82
N ASN A 470 11.95 -12.94 14.66
CA ASN A 470 12.95 -13.72 15.40
C ASN A 470 12.92 -13.51 16.92
N GLN A 471 12.40 -12.37 17.38
CA GLN A 471 12.33 -11.98 18.80
C GLN A 471 10.92 -12.13 19.39
N VAL A 472 9.87 -12.18 18.54
CA VAL A 472 8.47 -12.33 18.99
C VAL A 472 8.29 -13.71 19.62
N PRO A 473 7.78 -13.80 20.87
CA PRO A 473 7.57 -15.08 21.55
C PRO A 473 6.67 -16.00 20.73
N ASN A 474 7.02 -17.28 20.68
CA ASN A 474 6.29 -18.34 19.96
C ASN A 474 6.22 -18.19 18.42
N ALA A 475 6.85 -17.19 17.83
CA ALA A 475 6.88 -17.05 16.36
C ALA A 475 7.63 -18.22 15.69
N LYS A 476 8.60 -18.80 16.38
CA LYS A 476 9.41 -19.95 15.92
C LYS A 476 8.80 -21.31 16.23
N ASN A 477 7.73 -21.34 16.99
CA ASN A 477 7.11 -22.55 17.45
C ASN A 477 6.06 -23.06 16.44
N GLY A 478 5.64 -24.30 16.64
CA GLY A 478 4.61 -24.93 15.82
C GLY A 478 5.13 -25.56 14.53
N LYS A 479 4.22 -26.19 13.84
CA LYS A 479 4.44 -26.83 12.54
C LYS A 479 3.33 -26.41 11.60
N TYR A 480 3.65 -26.25 10.32
CA TYR A 480 2.62 -26.11 9.31
C TYR A 480 1.73 -27.35 9.26
N LYS A 481 0.50 -27.19 8.81
CA LYS A 481 -0.39 -28.31 8.56
C LYS A 481 0.27 -29.31 7.61
N SER A 482 0.05 -30.58 7.85
CA SER A 482 0.45 -31.66 6.95
C SER A 482 -0.24 -31.50 5.59
N MET A 483 0.33 -32.17 4.59
CA MET A 483 -0.27 -32.21 3.25
C MET A 483 -1.69 -32.81 3.34
N PRO A 484 -2.71 -32.06 2.86
CA PRO A 484 -4.09 -32.55 2.85
C PRO A 484 -4.29 -33.73 1.90
N ASN A 485 -5.37 -34.50 2.12
CA ASN A 485 -5.68 -35.68 1.31
C ASN A 485 -6.04 -35.36 -0.15
N ASP A 486 -6.45 -34.14 -0.44
CA ASP A 486 -6.76 -33.61 -1.76
C ASP A 486 -5.56 -33.03 -2.50
N VAL A 487 -4.35 -33.16 -1.94
CA VAL A 487 -3.10 -32.77 -2.57
C VAL A 487 -2.30 -34.00 -2.97
N VAL A 488 -1.73 -33.96 -4.15
CA VAL A 488 -0.76 -34.95 -4.65
C VAL A 488 0.58 -34.28 -4.94
N LYS A 489 1.67 -35.01 -4.73
CA LYS A 489 3.01 -34.57 -5.08
C LYS A 489 3.49 -35.33 -6.32
N VAL A 490 3.89 -34.61 -7.36
CA VAL A 490 4.46 -35.20 -8.57
C VAL A 490 5.81 -34.53 -8.86
N GLY A 491 6.87 -35.31 -8.76
CA GLY A 491 8.24 -34.77 -8.78
C GLY A 491 8.49 -33.85 -7.57
N SER A 492 8.92 -32.63 -7.82
CA SER A 492 9.16 -31.61 -6.79
C SER A 492 7.96 -30.71 -6.50
N GLU A 493 6.84 -30.88 -7.23
CA GLU A 493 5.72 -29.94 -7.18
C GLU A 493 4.45 -30.54 -6.58
N TYR A 494 3.59 -29.71 -6.02
CA TYR A 494 2.31 -30.06 -5.43
C TYR A 494 1.14 -29.61 -6.31
N TYR A 495 0.10 -30.43 -6.35
CA TYR A 495 -1.13 -30.21 -7.12
C TYR A 495 -2.35 -30.56 -6.27
N THR A 496 -3.46 -29.88 -6.44
CA THR A 496 -4.76 -30.40 -6.02
C THR A 496 -5.14 -31.58 -6.92
N LYS A 497 -5.75 -32.62 -6.35
CA LYS A 497 -6.16 -33.82 -7.12
C LYS A 497 -7.00 -33.45 -8.34
N GLY A 498 -6.66 -34.01 -9.47
CA GLY A 498 -7.29 -33.75 -10.77
C GLY A 498 -6.52 -32.71 -11.60
N THR A 499 -5.84 -31.74 -10.97
CA THR A 499 -5.07 -30.73 -11.73
C THR A 499 -3.69 -31.22 -12.19
N GLU A 500 -3.15 -32.27 -11.57
CA GLU A 500 -1.88 -32.89 -11.94
C GLU A 500 -1.86 -33.52 -13.34
N LYS A 501 -3.01 -33.96 -13.84
CA LYS A 501 -3.18 -34.61 -15.15
C LYS A 501 -3.02 -33.62 -16.31
N GLY A 502 -3.33 -32.36 -16.08
CA GLY A 502 -3.29 -31.30 -17.07
C GLY A 502 -2.00 -30.47 -17.05
N ARG A 503 -0.85 -31.05 -16.65
CA ARG A 503 0.42 -30.35 -16.58
C ARG A 503 0.81 -29.76 -17.93
N SER A 504 1.17 -28.50 -17.92
CA SER A 504 1.69 -27.80 -19.08
C SER A 504 3.12 -28.29 -19.38
N THR A 505 3.34 -28.83 -20.55
CA THR A 505 4.67 -28.99 -21.12
C THR A 505 4.88 -27.85 -22.11
N TYR A 506 5.64 -26.85 -21.73
CA TYR A 506 6.07 -25.80 -22.66
C TYR A 506 6.98 -26.44 -23.70
N VAL A 507 6.52 -26.42 -24.93
CA VAL A 507 7.38 -26.77 -26.09
C VAL A 507 7.86 -25.43 -26.69
N GLN A 508 9.15 -25.16 -26.56
CA GLN A 508 9.74 -23.97 -27.17
C GLN A 508 9.44 -24.00 -28.67
N PRO A 509 8.84 -22.94 -29.25
CA PRO A 509 8.68 -22.86 -30.70
C PRO A 509 10.06 -23.03 -31.38
N LYS A 510 10.15 -23.90 -32.38
CA LYS A 510 11.36 -23.97 -33.21
C LYS A 510 11.58 -22.57 -33.78
N PRO A 511 12.84 -22.05 -33.79
CA PRO A 511 13.13 -20.79 -34.44
C PRO A 511 12.67 -20.88 -35.90
N THR A 512 11.82 -19.97 -36.30
CA THR A 512 11.49 -19.80 -37.72
C THR A 512 12.79 -19.38 -38.42
N PRO A 513 13.20 -20.04 -39.50
CA PRO A 513 14.36 -19.59 -40.27
C PRO A 513 14.14 -18.12 -40.66
N GLN A 514 15.07 -17.25 -40.32
CA GLN A 514 15.08 -15.88 -40.81
C GLN A 514 15.20 -15.97 -42.37
N GLN A 515 14.17 -15.57 -43.07
CA GLN A 515 14.32 -15.21 -44.47
C GLN A 515 15.16 -13.93 -44.50
N ASN A 516 16.39 -14.07 -45.01
CA ASN A 516 17.20 -12.91 -45.37
C ASN A 516 16.46 -12.13 -46.45
N GLN A 517 15.82 -11.06 -46.08
CA GLN A 517 15.47 -10.00 -47.01
C GLN A 517 16.75 -9.18 -47.22
N TYR A 518 17.32 -9.29 -48.40
CA TYR A 518 18.23 -8.28 -48.92
C TYR A 518 17.38 -7.04 -49.20
N GLU A 519 17.54 -6.00 -48.41
CA GLU A 519 17.09 -4.66 -48.76
C GLU A 519 18.12 -4.04 -49.71
N GLU A 520 17.68 -3.70 -50.91
CA GLU A 520 18.39 -2.79 -51.81
C GLU A 520 18.30 -1.38 -51.21
N ASP A 521 19.46 -0.77 -51.04
CA ASP A 521 19.58 0.65 -50.66
C ASP A 521 19.03 1.51 -51.80
N ASP A 522 18.09 2.38 -51.52
CA ASP A 522 17.76 3.53 -52.36
C ASP A 522 17.83 4.81 -51.51
N ASP A 523 18.93 5.53 -51.72
CA ASP A 523 19.16 6.87 -51.18
C ASP A 523 18.27 7.88 -51.87
N THR A 524 17.44 8.60 -51.11
CA THR A 524 17.08 10.00 -51.43
C THR A 524 16.76 10.79 -50.14
N ASP A 525 17.61 11.78 -49.91
CA ASP A 525 17.40 12.93 -49.03
C ASP A 525 16.05 13.64 -49.32
N ASP A 526 15.32 14.06 -48.32
CA ASP A 526 14.91 15.47 -48.23
C ASP A 526 14.42 15.87 -46.81
N ASP A 527 14.82 17.07 -46.50
CA ASP A 527 14.69 17.86 -45.28
C ASP A 527 13.31 18.52 -45.21
N THR A 528 12.71 18.68 -44.04
CA THR A 528 12.16 19.92 -43.47
C THR A 528 11.02 19.74 -42.44
N ASN A 529 11.28 20.38 -41.26
CA ASN A 529 10.35 21.16 -40.40
C ASN A 529 9.28 20.50 -39.50
N GLN A 530 9.51 20.73 -38.22
CA GLN A 530 8.54 20.87 -37.09
C GLN A 530 7.52 22.02 -37.32
N PRO A 531 6.49 22.28 -36.45
CA PRO A 531 6.29 21.88 -35.05
C PRO A 531 4.85 21.61 -34.55
N SER A 532 4.79 21.08 -33.32
CA SER A 532 3.83 21.34 -32.20
C SER A 532 2.33 21.14 -32.33
N SER A 533 1.77 20.35 -31.42
CA SER A 533 0.85 20.83 -30.37
C SER A 533 0.41 19.70 -29.41
N ASN A 534 0.42 20.09 -28.16
CA ASN A 534 -0.06 19.38 -26.96
C ASN A 534 -1.55 19.11 -27.00
N THR A 535 -2.01 17.93 -26.60
CA THR A 535 -3.22 17.80 -25.75
C THR A 535 -3.14 16.50 -24.93
N ASN A 536 -3.33 16.68 -23.66
CA ASN A 536 -3.32 15.73 -22.56
C ASN A 536 -4.71 15.06 -22.48
N SER A 537 -4.76 13.73 -22.58
CA SER A 537 -5.89 12.94 -22.06
C SER A 537 -5.39 11.56 -21.66
N GLY A 538 -5.63 11.21 -20.39
CA GLY A 538 -5.24 9.94 -19.79
C GLY A 538 -5.97 8.74 -20.41
N PRO A 539 -5.40 7.54 -20.32
CA PRO A 539 -5.95 6.38 -20.99
C PRO A 539 -7.12 5.77 -20.21
N THR A 540 -8.28 5.76 -20.80
CA THR A 540 -9.39 4.86 -20.46
C THR A 540 -9.15 3.51 -21.11
N ILE A 541 -9.26 2.45 -20.34
CA ILE A 541 -9.17 1.06 -20.79
C ILE A 541 -10.58 0.62 -21.21
N PRO A 542 -10.80 0.06 -22.41
CA PRO A 542 -12.08 -0.54 -22.77
C PRO A 542 -12.28 -1.81 -21.96
N GLY A 543 -13.50 -1.96 -21.39
CA GLY A 543 -13.91 -3.18 -20.72
C GLY A 543 -14.04 -4.35 -21.71
N ALA A 544 -13.47 -5.46 -21.35
CA ALA A 544 -13.83 -6.83 -21.70
C ALA A 544 -13.43 -7.75 -20.53
#